data_0918b84c3ba402f95dcd42786ed683dc
#
_entry.id   0918b84c3ba402f95dcd42786ed683dc
#
_cell.length_a   1.000
_cell.length_b   1.000
_cell.length_c   1.000
_cell.angle_alpha   90.00
_cell.angle_beta   90.00
_cell.angle_gamma   90.00
#
_symmetry.space_group_name_H-M   'P 1'
#
loop_
_entity.id
_entity.type
_entity.pdbx_description
1 polymer ?
#
loop_
_entity_poly.entity_id
_entity_poly.type
_entity_poly.pdbx_seq_one_letter_code
_entity_poly.pdbx_strand_id
1 'polypeptide(L)'
;ATCAAVLALNMSPSKPKLGLARAKSNNTKADSINNWFIQFEKLLQQIFEDTTLKLDFNEDTFSFMICQSGKEPYDFNCMSSGFSAIMDIVLDLMIRMVKKKGRIFEFDLPGIVLIDEIETHLHLELQKQIMHILTCLFPNIQFIVSTHSPFVLNSLDNVVIYDLENHIVVENGLSDVPYDGIVKGY
;
A
#
# COMPACT_ATOMS: atom_id res chain seq x y z
N ALA A 1 10.75 -26.33 4.68
CA ALA A 1 9.38 -26.29 4.16
C ALA A 1 9.08 -24.85 3.78
N THR A 2 8.91 -24.60 2.51
CA THR A 2 8.75 -23.25 1.94
C THR A 2 7.24 -23.08 1.67
N CYS A 3 6.50 -22.52 2.61
CA CYS A 3 5.10 -22.23 2.40
C CYS A 3 4.99 -20.86 1.72
N ALA A 4 4.61 -20.83 0.44
CA ALA A 4 4.22 -19.61 -0.24
C ALA A 4 2.70 -19.50 -0.20
N ALA A 5 2.19 -18.44 0.38
CA ALA A 5 0.77 -18.14 0.37
C ALA A 5 0.47 -16.99 -0.59
N VAL A 6 -0.64 -17.07 -1.29
CA VAL A 6 -1.13 -16.00 -2.14
C VAL A 6 -2.25 -15.27 -1.41
N LEU A 7 -2.06 -14.00 -1.17
CA LEU A 7 -3.06 -13.10 -0.60
C LEU A 7 -3.85 -12.42 -1.72
N ALA A 8 -5.16 -12.63 -1.75
CA ALA A 8 -6.05 -11.89 -2.61
C ALA A 8 -7.03 -11.08 -1.75
N LEU A 9 -6.99 -9.77 -1.86
CA LEU A 9 -7.95 -8.91 -1.19
C LEU A 9 -9.30 -8.98 -1.92
N ASN A 10 -10.32 -9.46 -1.22
CA ASN A 10 -11.69 -9.38 -1.69
C ASN A 10 -12.18 -7.93 -1.58
N MET A 11 -11.99 -7.18 -2.64
CA MET A 11 -12.69 -5.91 -2.76
C MET A 11 -14.15 -6.20 -3.08
N SER A 12 -15.02 -6.08 -2.06
CA SER A 12 -16.45 -5.88 -2.32
C SER A 12 -16.56 -4.58 -3.12
N PRO A 13 -17.05 -4.60 -4.36
CA PRO A 13 -17.19 -3.39 -5.13
C PRO A 13 -18.22 -2.51 -4.44
N SER A 14 -17.77 -1.50 -3.70
CA SER A 14 -18.64 -0.37 -3.37
C SER A 14 -19.03 0.23 -4.70
N LYS A 15 -20.29 -0.05 -5.14
CA LYS A 15 -20.83 0.46 -6.40
C LYS A 15 -20.61 1.97 -6.44
N PRO A 16 -19.86 2.50 -7.43
CA PRO A 16 -19.82 3.93 -7.61
C PRO A 16 -21.25 4.37 -7.90
N LYS A 17 -21.80 5.25 -7.08
CA LYS A 17 -23.00 5.96 -7.39
C LYS A 17 -22.70 6.83 -8.61
N LEU A 18 -23.01 6.32 -9.79
CA LEU A 18 -22.98 7.04 -11.03
C LEU A 18 -24.13 8.05 -11.00
N GLY A 19 -23.88 9.25 -10.52
CA GLY A 19 -24.86 10.32 -10.41
C GLY A 19 -24.22 11.66 -10.78
N LEU A 20 -24.52 12.11 -11.98
CA LEU A 20 -24.55 13.51 -12.43
C LEU A 20 -23.60 14.51 -11.76
N ALA A 21 -22.38 14.68 -12.29
CA ALA A 21 -21.63 15.92 -12.11
C ALA A 21 -20.68 16.17 -13.29
N ARG A 22 -21.23 16.56 -14.43
CA ARG A 22 -20.43 16.93 -15.62
C ARG A 22 -20.07 18.44 -15.67
N ALA A 23 -20.18 19.18 -14.59
CA ALA A 23 -20.03 20.65 -14.59
C ALA A 23 -19.23 21.25 -13.43
N LYS A 24 -18.42 20.47 -12.66
CA LYS A 24 -17.54 21.02 -11.59
C LYS A 24 -16.16 20.34 -11.58
N SER A 25 -15.56 20.11 -12.74
CA SER A 25 -14.55 19.05 -12.85
C SER A 25 -13.11 19.41 -12.47
N ASN A 26 -12.75 20.67 -12.24
CA ASN A 26 -11.35 21.03 -11.95
C ASN A 26 -11.03 21.13 -10.45
N ASN A 27 -11.95 21.59 -9.63
CA ASN A 27 -11.71 21.68 -8.17
C ASN A 27 -11.78 20.31 -7.47
N THR A 28 -12.71 19.45 -7.88
CA THR A 28 -12.89 18.13 -7.26
C THR A 28 -11.71 17.17 -7.52
N LYS A 29 -11.01 17.34 -8.64
CA LYS A 29 -9.83 16.54 -8.97
C LYS A 29 -8.59 16.98 -8.20
N ALA A 30 -8.37 18.29 -8.09
CA ALA A 30 -7.31 18.83 -7.26
C ALA A 30 -7.51 18.46 -5.78
N ASP A 31 -8.76 18.48 -5.31
CA ASP A 31 -9.11 18.07 -3.95
C ASP A 31 -8.84 16.58 -3.70
N SER A 32 -9.13 15.69 -4.66
CA SER A 32 -8.87 14.26 -4.50
C SER A 32 -7.38 13.94 -4.48
N ILE A 33 -6.59 14.62 -5.31
CA ILE A 33 -5.12 14.49 -5.32
C ILE A 33 -4.54 14.99 -3.98
N ASN A 34 -4.96 16.17 -3.55
CA ASN A 34 -4.52 16.73 -2.28
C ASN A 34 -4.88 15.82 -1.09
N ASN A 35 -6.08 15.26 -1.07
CA ASN A 35 -6.52 14.30 -0.05
C ASN A 35 -5.65 13.03 -0.06
N TRP A 36 -5.23 12.53 -1.23
CA TRP A 36 -4.33 11.39 -1.32
C TRP A 36 -2.97 11.70 -0.69
N PHE A 37 -2.38 12.87 -0.99
CA PHE A 37 -1.11 13.30 -0.38
C PHE A 37 -1.23 13.49 1.13
N ILE A 38 -2.34 14.04 1.62
CA ILE A 38 -2.60 14.17 3.06
C ILE A 38 -2.68 12.79 3.74
N GLN A 39 -3.34 11.81 3.11
CA GLN A 39 -3.40 10.44 3.64
C GLN A 39 -2.03 9.80 3.65
N PHE A 40 -1.24 9.98 2.58
CA PHE A 40 0.11 9.47 2.51
C PHE A 40 1.01 10.08 3.59
N GLU A 41 0.98 11.39 3.78
CA GLU A 41 1.71 12.07 4.86
C GLU A 41 1.32 11.53 6.24
N LYS A 42 0.03 11.34 6.52
CA LYS A 42 -0.44 10.76 7.77
C LYS A 42 0.07 9.34 8.00
N LEU A 43 0.09 8.50 6.97
CA LEU A 43 0.66 7.16 7.05
C LEU A 43 2.15 7.20 7.37
N LEU A 44 2.89 8.11 6.73
CA LEU A 44 4.30 8.31 7.05
C LEU A 44 4.50 8.79 8.49
N GLN A 45 3.69 9.73 8.96
CA GLN A 45 3.72 10.20 10.36
C GLN A 45 3.50 9.06 11.36
N GLN A 46 2.60 8.13 11.06
CA GLN A 46 2.35 6.95 11.90
C GLN A 46 3.54 5.98 11.89
N ILE A 47 4.08 5.67 10.72
CA ILE A 47 5.20 4.74 10.55
C ILE A 47 6.47 5.26 11.25
N PHE A 48 6.72 6.57 11.16
CA PHE A 48 7.89 7.22 11.75
C PHE A 48 7.67 7.69 13.20
N GLU A 49 6.45 7.53 13.73
CA GLU A 49 6.06 8.04 15.04
C GLU A 49 6.38 9.54 15.21
N ASP A 50 6.30 10.29 14.10
CA ASP A 50 6.65 11.71 14.04
C ASP A 50 5.55 12.54 13.39
N THR A 51 4.76 13.22 14.20
CA THR A 51 3.67 14.09 13.75
C THR A 51 4.13 15.38 13.08
N THR A 52 5.43 15.70 13.16
CA THR A 52 6.01 16.89 12.50
C THR A 52 6.43 16.61 11.06
N LEU A 53 6.46 15.34 10.65
CA LEU A 53 6.82 14.93 9.32
C LEU A 53 5.88 15.54 8.29
N LYS A 54 6.46 16.14 7.26
CA LYS A 54 5.78 16.65 6.08
C LYS A 54 6.39 16.05 4.83
N LEU A 55 5.53 15.79 3.86
CA LEU A 55 5.90 15.29 2.56
C LEU A 55 5.81 16.44 1.55
N ASP A 56 6.93 16.80 0.95
CA ASP A 56 7.00 17.76 -0.16
C ASP A 56 7.18 17.01 -1.48
N PHE A 57 6.26 17.23 -2.43
CA PHE A 57 6.26 16.57 -3.73
C PHE A 57 6.54 17.56 -4.83
N ASN A 58 7.59 17.33 -5.59
CA ASN A 58 7.93 18.10 -6.77
C ASN A 58 7.35 17.41 -8.02
N GLU A 59 6.36 18.06 -8.65
CA GLU A 59 5.66 17.54 -9.83
C GLU A 59 6.55 17.50 -11.09
N ASP A 60 7.52 18.41 -11.20
CA ASP A 60 8.39 18.51 -12.38
C ASP A 60 9.42 17.38 -12.41
N THR A 61 9.99 17.07 -11.26
CA THR A 61 11.01 16.02 -11.11
C THR A 61 10.45 14.68 -10.67
N PHE A 62 9.16 14.65 -10.29
CA PHE A 62 8.50 13.48 -9.70
C PHE A 62 9.26 12.93 -8.48
N SER A 63 9.73 13.83 -7.65
CA SER A 63 10.53 13.51 -6.46
C SER A 63 9.81 13.91 -5.18
N PHE A 64 10.08 13.15 -4.13
CA PHE A 64 9.59 13.43 -2.79
C PHE A 64 10.73 13.82 -1.87
N MET A 65 10.47 14.80 -1.04
CA MET A 65 11.34 15.18 0.07
C MET A 65 10.59 15.03 1.38
N ILE A 66 11.25 14.46 2.36
CA ILE A 66 10.73 14.35 3.72
C ILE A 66 11.32 15.46 4.55
N CYS A 67 10.45 16.24 5.16
CA CYS A 67 10.79 17.33 6.06
C CYS A 67 10.38 16.94 7.49
N GLN A 68 11.32 16.88 8.41
CA GLN A 68 11.09 16.61 9.83
C GLN A 68 11.66 17.74 10.67
N SER A 69 11.04 18.05 11.80
CA SER A 69 11.52 19.11 12.70
C SER A 69 12.92 18.78 13.21
N GLY A 70 13.84 19.74 13.04
CA GLY A 70 15.23 19.60 13.49
C GLY A 70 16.13 18.75 12.60
N LYS A 71 15.66 18.35 11.42
CA LYS A 71 16.48 17.63 10.42
C LYS A 71 16.48 18.38 9.10
N GLU A 72 17.57 18.25 8.34
CA GLU A 72 17.61 18.69 6.95
C GLU A 72 16.65 17.84 6.10
N PRO A 73 15.93 18.42 5.12
CA PRO A 73 15.10 17.66 4.21
C PRO A 73 15.92 16.58 3.48
N TYR A 74 15.36 15.39 3.35
CA TYR A 74 16.01 14.26 2.69
C TYR A 74 15.03 13.49 1.79
N ASP A 75 15.57 12.79 0.80
CA ASP A 75 14.81 11.96 -0.10
C ASP A 75 14.64 10.51 0.44
N PHE A 76 13.82 9.71 -0.22
CA PHE A 76 13.60 8.33 0.18
C PHE A 76 14.83 7.42 0.05
N ASN A 77 15.84 7.82 -0.75
CA ASN A 77 17.07 7.05 -0.90
C ASN A 77 17.96 7.12 0.36
N CYS A 78 17.73 8.11 1.21
CA CYS A 78 18.43 8.25 2.49
C CYS A 78 17.81 7.41 3.62
N MET A 79 16.75 6.66 3.31
CA MET A 79 16.03 5.83 4.27
C MET A 79 16.60 4.42 4.38
N SER A 80 16.10 3.64 5.35
CA SER A 80 16.43 2.22 5.44
C SER A 80 15.98 1.47 4.18
N SER A 81 16.70 0.41 3.83
CA SER A 81 16.40 -0.40 2.64
C SER A 81 14.96 -0.90 2.57
N GLY A 82 14.40 -1.29 3.71
CA GLY A 82 13.01 -1.75 3.77
C GLY A 82 12.00 -0.66 3.46
N PHE A 83 12.27 0.57 3.92
CA PHE A 83 11.38 1.69 3.63
C PHE A 83 11.46 2.12 2.17
N SER A 84 12.67 2.14 1.61
CA SER A 84 12.89 2.41 0.18
C SER A 84 12.13 1.41 -0.69
N ALA A 85 12.12 0.12 -0.32
CA ALA A 85 11.37 -0.91 -1.05
C ALA A 85 9.85 -0.63 -1.09
N ILE A 86 9.25 -0.19 0.02
CA ILE A 86 7.83 0.24 0.04
C ILE A 86 7.61 1.42 -0.90
N MET A 87 8.50 2.41 -0.83
CA MET A 87 8.39 3.61 -1.65
C MET A 87 8.54 3.32 -3.13
N ASP A 88 9.40 2.39 -3.51
CA ASP A 88 9.55 1.94 -4.90
C ASP A 88 8.23 1.36 -5.44
N ILE A 89 7.52 0.54 -4.65
CA ILE A 89 6.20 0.03 -5.02
C ILE A 89 5.19 1.17 -5.18
N VAL A 90 5.12 2.09 -4.21
CA VAL A 90 4.18 3.21 -4.23
C VAL A 90 4.44 4.11 -5.44
N LEU A 91 5.70 4.49 -5.69
CA LEU A 91 6.09 5.34 -6.80
C LEU A 91 5.84 4.67 -8.16
N ASP A 92 6.14 3.39 -8.31
CA ASP A 92 5.87 2.66 -9.57
C ASP A 92 4.36 2.64 -9.87
N LEU A 93 3.52 2.38 -8.87
CA LEU A 93 2.07 2.43 -9.03
C LEU A 93 1.57 3.83 -9.41
N MET A 94 2.07 4.88 -8.75
CA MET A 94 1.74 6.26 -9.08
C MET A 94 2.11 6.59 -10.53
N ILE A 95 3.33 6.27 -10.96
CA ILE A 95 3.81 6.52 -12.32
C ILE A 95 2.95 5.80 -13.36
N ARG A 96 2.58 4.53 -13.10
CA ARG A 96 1.71 3.75 -14.00
C ARG A 96 0.31 4.37 -14.12
N MET A 97 -0.26 4.82 -13.01
CA MET A 97 -1.58 5.47 -12.99
C MET A 97 -1.56 6.79 -13.76
N VAL A 98 -0.56 7.64 -13.52
CA VAL A 98 -0.37 8.91 -14.24
C VAL A 98 -0.21 8.69 -15.76
N LYS A 99 0.58 7.69 -16.16
CA LYS A 99 0.76 7.36 -17.59
C LYS A 99 -0.56 6.90 -18.23
N LYS A 100 -1.35 6.08 -17.54
CA LYS A 100 -2.61 5.55 -18.06
C LYS A 100 -3.66 6.64 -18.27
N LYS A 101 -3.68 7.66 -17.44
CA LYS A 101 -4.64 8.80 -17.50
C LYS A 101 -4.16 9.99 -18.34
N GLY A 102 -3.07 9.86 -19.08
CA GLY A 102 -2.57 10.94 -19.93
C GLY A 102 -1.99 12.11 -19.15
N ARG A 103 -1.21 11.83 -18.11
CA ARG A 103 -0.55 12.79 -17.20
C ARG A 103 -1.51 13.52 -16.24
N ILE A 104 -2.62 12.91 -15.90
CA ILE A 104 -3.49 13.39 -14.81
C ILE A 104 -3.14 12.59 -13.56
N PHE A 105 -2.87 13.29 -12.46
CA PHE A 105 -2.60 12.69 -11.16
C PHE A 105 -3.92 12.21 -10.53
N GLU A 106 -4.35 11.00 -10.85
CA GLU A 106 -5.48 10.31 -10.22
C GLU A 106 -4.98 8.95 -9.74
N PHE A 107 -5.01 8.72 -8.43
CA PHE A 107 -4.51 7.50 -7.79
C PHE A 107 -5.65 6.56 -7.35
N ASP A 108 -6.85 6.78 -7.85
CA ASP A 108 -8.07 6.01 -7.56
C ASP A 108 -8.45 5.03 -8.68
N LEU A 109 -7.54 4.76 -9.61
CA LEU A 109 -7.78 3.87 -10.73
C LEU A 109 -7.98 2.42 -10.26
N PRO A 110 -9.00 1.74 -10.77
CA PRO A 110 -9.15 0.31 -10.52
C PRO A 110 -8.11 -0.49 -11.29
N GLY A 111 -7.61 -1.54 -10.68
CA GLY A 111 -6.63 -2.42 -11.28
C GLY A 111 -6.35 -3.66 -10.45
N ILE A 112 -5.49 -4.52 -10.99
CA ILE A 112 -4.94 -5.69 -10.31
C ILE A 112 -3.43 -5.53 -10.30
N VAL A 113 -2.82 -5.71 -9.14
CA VAL A 113 -1.38 -5.64 -8.92
C VAL A 113 -0.91 -6.98 -8.37
N LEU A 114 0.10 -7.54 -9.03
CA LEU A 114 0.75 -8.78 -8.62
C LEU A 114 2.13 -8.43 -8.07
N ILE A 115 2.42 -8.88 -6.86
CA ILE A 115 3.72 -8.68 -6.22
C ILE A 115 4.21 -10.03 -5.71
N ASP A 116 5.41 -10.41 -6.14
CA ASP A 116 6.05 -11.63 -5.67
C ASP A 116 6.97 -11.32 -4.50
N GLU A 117 6.92 -12.15 -3.46
CA GLU A 117 7.71 -12.01 -2.23
C GLU A 117 7.68 -10.59 -1.64
N ILE A 118 6.49 -10.10 -1.32
CA ILE A 118 6.27 -8.69 -0.89
C ILE A 118 7.09 -8.31 0.35
N GLU A 119 7.47 -9.27 1.18
CA GLU A 119 8.29 -9.07 2.37
C GLU A 119 9.77 -8.83 2.09
N THR A 120 10.22 -9.04 0.86
CA THR A 120 11.64 -8.90 0.50
C THR A 120 12.18 -7.51 0.86
N HIS A 121 13.29 -7.48 1.58
CA HIS A 121 13.93 -6.29 2.15
C HIS A 121 13.17 -5.59 3.30
N LEU A 122 11.99 -6.06 3.69
CA LEU A 122 11.22 -5.48 4.79
C LEU A 122 11.62 -6.08 6.14
N HIS A 123 11.90 -5.24 7.13
CA HIS A 123 11.99 -5.69 8.51
C HIS A 123 10.59 -5.97 9.08
N LEU A 124 10.50 -6.72 10.18
CA LEU A 124 9.24 -7.27 10.72
C LEU A 124 8.13 -6.23 10.90
N GLU A 125 8.45 -5.04 11.40
CA GLU A 125 7.43 -4.01 11.62
C GLU A 125 6.84 -3.48 10.31
N LEU A 126 7.64 -3.38 9.25
CA LEU A 126 7.16 -3.00 7.93
C LEU A 126 6.35 -4.13 7.27
N GLN A 127 6.70 -5.40 7.51
CA GLN A 127 5.92 -6.54 7.03
C GLN A 127 4.49 -6.55 7.58
N LYS A 128 4.30 -6.13 8.84
CA LYS A 128 2.98 -5.98 9.45
C LYS A 128 2.16 -4.84 8.84
N GLN A 129 2.80 -3.86 8.24
CA GLN A 129 2.15 -2.62 7.81
C GLN A 129 2.00 -2.49 6.30
N ILE A 130 2.82 -3.21 5.50
CA ILE A 130 2.90 -3.01 4.05
C ILE A 130 1.54 -3.13 3.35
N MET A 131 0.75 -4.14 3.67
CA MET A 131 -0.56 -4.33 3.05
C MET A 131 -1.54 -3.25 3.45
N HIS A 132 -1.50 -2.80 4.71
CA HIS A 132 -2.32 -1.69 5.17
C HIS A 132 -1.96 -0.39 4.44
N ILE A 133 -0.66 -0.09 4.28
CA ILE A 133 -0.17 1.08 3.54
C ILE A 133 -0.70 1.04 2.10
N LEU A 134 -0.48 -0.06 1.38
CA LEU A 134 -0.86 -0.18 -0.02
C LEU A 134 -2.37 -0.09 -0.23
N THR A 135 -3.17 -0.72 0.62
CA THR A 135 -4.63 -0.71 0.50
C THR A 135 -5.25 0.63 0.88
N CYS A 136 -4.67 1.36 1.83
CA CYS A 136 -5.09 2.72 2.15
C CYS A 136 -4.76 3.72 1.04
N LEU A 137 -3.58 3.60 0.43
CA LEU A 137 -3.16 4.51 -0.65
C LEU A 137 -3.87 4.22 -1.97
N PHE A 138 -4.20 2.95 -2.24
CA PHE A 138 -4.78 2.51 -3.51
C PHE A 138 -6.03 1.65 -3.28
N PRO A 139 -7.13 2.25 -2.80
CA PRO A 139 -8.32 1.51 -2.36
C PRO A 139 -9.08 0.79 -3.49
N ASN A 140 -8.83 1.16 -4.75
CA ASN A 140 -9.47 0.54 -5.92
C ASN A 140 -8.58 -0.50 -6.61
N ILE A 141 -7.43 -0.83 -6.01
CA ILE A 141 -6.55 -1.89 -6.51
C ILE A 141 -6.79 -3.18 -5.76
N GLN A 142 -6.96 -4.26 -6.49
CA GLN A 142 -6.86 -5.60 -5.97
C GLN A 142 -5.38 -6.02 -5.95
N PHE A 143 -4.84 -6.26 -4.77
CA PHE A 143 -3.49 -6.80 -4.62
C PHE A 143 -3.55 -8.33 -4.56
N ILE A 144 -2.69 -8.99 -5.33
CA ILE A 144 -2.43 -10.42 -5.28
C ILE A 144 -0.94 -10.56 -5.00
N VAL A 145 -0.58 -11.04 -3.83
CA VAL A 145 0.82 -11.09 -3.39
C VAL A 145 1.22 -12.50 -3.00
N SER A 146 2.45 -12.91 -3.33
CA SER A 146 3.05 -14.07 -2.70
C SER A 146 3.86 -13.63 -1.48
N THR A 147 3.89 -14.49 -0.46
CA THR A 147 4.66 -14.21 0.77
C THR A 147 4.98 -15.49 1.52
N HIS A 148 6.14 -15.50 2.17
CA HIS A 148 6.53 -16.49 3.19
C HIS A 148 6.43 -15.93 4.61
N SER A 149 6.00 -14.66 4.75
CA SER A 149 5.94 -13.99 6.04
C SER A 149 4.59 -14.17 6.74
N PRO A 150 4.58 -14.79 7.93
CA PRO A 150 3.36 -14.84 8.74
C PRO A 150 2.89 -13.45 9.18
N PHE A 151 3.76 -12.45 9.21
CA PHE A 151 3.41 -11.07 9.56
C PHE A 151 2.60 -10.40 8.44
N VAL A 152 2.93 -10.68 7.18
CA VAL A 152 2.15 -10.20 6.03
C VAL A 152 0.80 -10.91 6.00
N LEU A 153 0.75 -12.23 6.22
CA LEU A 153 -0.49 -13.00 6.25
C LEU A 153 -1.48 -12.51 7.30
N ASN A 154 -0.98 -12.03 8.44
CA ASN A 154 -1.78 -11.54 9.57
C ASN A 154 -1.93 -10.02 9.59
N SER A 155 -1.58 -9.33 8.52
CA SER A 155 -1.59 -7.86 8.48
C SER A 155 -2.96 -7.25 8.18
N LEU A 156 -3.90 -8.03 7.66
CA LEU A 156 -5.25 -7.58 7.29
C LEU A 156 -6.29 -8.67 7.60
N ASP A 157 -7.48 -8.24 8.02
CA ASP A 157 -8.60 -9.14 8.35
C ASP A 157 -9.39 -9.59 7.12
N ASN A 158 -9.50 -8.73 6.11
CA ASN A 158 -10.33 -8.98 4.92
C ASN A 158 -9.46 -9.49 3.75
N VAL A 159 -8.86 -10.65 3.92
CA VAL A 159 -8.01 -11.29 2.92
C VAL A 159 -8.42 -12.72 2.67
N VAL A 160 -8.18 -13.20 1.46
CA VAL A 160 -8.24 -14.63 1.13
C VAL A 160 -6.81 -15.13 1.01
N ILE A 161 -6.46 -16.13 1.80
CA ILE A 161 -5.15 -16.77 1.80
C ILE A 161 -5.27 -18.10 1.07
N TYR A 162 -4.41 -18.34 0.09
CA TYR A 162 -4.28 -19.61 -0.58
C TYR A 162 -2.91 -20.22 -0.25
N ASP A 163 -2.92 -21.33 0.47
CA ASP A 163 -1.72 -22.12 0.74
C ASP A 163 -1.35 -22.93 -0.50
N LEU A 164 -0.22 -22.61 -1.10
CA LEU A 164 0.25 -23.26 -2.33
C LEU A 164 0.77 -24.68 -2.09
N GLU A 165 1.21 -25.03 -0.88
CA GLU A 165 1.73 -26.36 -0.54
C GLU A 165 0.59 -27.34 -0.26
N ASN A 166 -0.37 -26.93 0.58
CA ASN A 166 -1.46 -27.78 1.03
C ASN A 166 -2.74 -27.62 0.20
N HIS A 167 -2.78 -26.64 -0.73
CA HIS A 167 -3.96 -26.31 -1.54
C HIS A 167 -5.21 -25.94 -0.71
N ILE A 168 -4.99 -25.23 0.39
CA ILE A 168 -6.05 -24.81 1.32
C ILE A 168 -6.37 -23.34 1.08
N VAL A 169 -7.68 -23.02 1.09
CA VAL A 169 -8.18 -21.65 1.06
C VAL A 169 -8.62 -21.25 2.47
N VAL A 170 -8.14 -20.12 2.95
CA VAL A 170 -8.59 -19.50 4.20
C VAL A 170 -9.23 -18.16 3.87
N GLU A 171 -10.51 -18.01 4.20
CA GLU A 171 -11.24 -16.75 4.04
C GLU A 171 -11.21 -15.95 5.34
N ASN A 172 -11.25 -14.62 5.22
CA ASN A 172 -11.22 -13.65 6.33
C ASN A 172 -9.91 -13.59 7.13
N GLY A 173 -8.79 -13.96 6.51
CA GLY A 173 -7.47 -13.81 7.12
C GLY A 173 -7.19 -14.73 8.30
N LEU A 174 -6.12 -14.41 9.02
CA LEU A 174 -5.65 -15.16 10.21
C LEU A 174 -5.66 -14.30 11.48
N SER A 175 -6.33 -13.15 11.49
CA SER A 175 -6.33 -12.19 12.61
C SER A 175 -6.73 -12.79 13.95
N ASP A 176 -7.60 -13.79 13.93
CA ASP A 176 -8.07 -14.48 15.14
C ASP A 176 -7.17 -15.67 15.56
N VAL A 177 -6.16 -15.99 14.77
CA VAL A 177 -5.23 -17.09 15.06
C VAL A 177 -4.03 -16.56 15.82
N PRO A 178 -3.75 -17.06 17.04
CA PRO A 178 -2.53 -16.67 17.76
C PRO A 178 -1.28 -16.94 16.93
N TYR A 179 -0.31 -16.03 16.97
CA TYR A 179 0.94 -16.12 16.22
C TYR A 179 1.62 -17.49 16.31
N ASP A 180 1.64 -18.09 17.51
CA ASP A 180 2.16 -19.45 17.73
C ASP A 180 1.43 -20.54 16.96
N GLY A 181 0.17 -20.32 16.62
CA GLY A 181 -0.64 -21.22 15.79
C GLY A 181 -0.27 -21.12 14.32
N ILE A 182 0.04 -19.92 13.86
CA ILE A 182 0.45 -19.66 12.46
C ILE A 182 1.83 -20.29 12.18
N VAL A 183 2.79 -20.10 13.09
CA VAL A 183 4.17 -20.63 12.93
C VAL A 183 4.25 -22.14 13.08
N LYS A 184 3.33 -22.77 13.82
CA LYS A 184 3.32 -24.23 14.02
C LYS A 184 2.43 -24.99 13.03
N GLY A 185 1.55 -24.29 12.36
CA GLY A 185 0.62 -24.86 11.37
C GLY A 185 1.16 -24.80 9.93
N TYR A 186 2.26 -24.11 9.75
CA TYR A 186 2.92 -23.93 8.44
C TYR A 186 4.41 -24.31 8.51
#